data_1bdd91558c007cc59d909121b6632e84
#
_entry.id   1bdd91558c007cc59d909121b6632e84
#
_cell.length_a   1.000
_cell.length_b   1.000
_cell.length_c   1.000
_cell.angle_alpha   90.00
_cell.angle_beta   90.00
_cell.angle_gamma   90.00
#
_symmetry.space_group_name_H-M   'P 1'
#
loop_
_entity.id
_entity.type
_entity.pdbx_description
1 polymer ?
#
loop_
_entity_poly.entity_id
_entity_poly.type
_entity_poly.pdbx_seq_one_letter_code
_entity_poly.pdbx_strand_id
1 'polypeptide(L)'
;MISELNKKYDFRLILAGGPDDKIDATEIEKGLNIKNVISLCDLKLTSCLDYIQDGKLYIGNDTSFMHLAAGYGLKSYGIFGDTPNLYASYSENIHAIIPEGYKFVTHQSKAMDKITVEHVFNNVEKDFKDLFNLKTQ
;
A
#
# COMPACT_ATOMS: atom_id res chain seq x y z
N MET A 1 10.54 4.13 -0.60
CA MET A 1 9.41 4.59 0.24
C MET A 1 9.40 3.95 1.63
N ILE A 2 9.11 2.66 1.78
CA ILE A 2 8.99 2.02 3.12
C ILE A 2 10.24 2.19 3.97
N SER A 3 11.44 2.05 3.38
CA SER A 3 12.71 2.29 4.10
C SER A 3 12.80 3.71 4.68
N GLU A 4 12.35 4.72 3.94
CA GLU A 4 12.36 6.11 4.42
C GLU A 4 11.35 6.34 5.55
N LEU A 5 10.15 5.76 5.42
CA LEU A 5 9.15 5.80 6.48
C LEU A 5 9.64 5.08 7.74
N ASN A 6 10.30 3.91 7.58
CA ASN A 6 10.84 3.15 8.70
C ASN A 6 11.99 3.85 9.45
N LYS A 7 12.70 4.77 8.80
CA LYS A 7 13.69 5.62 9.49
C LYS A 7 13.03 6.61 10.46
N LYS A 8 11.83 7.07 10.13
CA LYS A 8 11.12 8.14 10.85
C LYS A 8 10.10 7.61 11.86
N TYR A 9 9.36 6.55 11.52
CA TYR A 9 8.18 6.10 12.25
C TYR A 9 8.33 4.66 12.77
N ASP A 10 7.66 4.38 13.88
CA ASP A 10 7.54 3.02 14.41
C ASP A 10 6.23 2.40 13.95
N PHE A 11 6.31 1.31 13.19
CA PHE A 11 5.16 0.58 12.67
C PHE A 11 5.50 -0.89 12.41
N ARG A 12 4.45 -1.71 12.36
CA ARG A 12 4.50 -3.07 11.86
C ARG A 12 4.20 -3.04 10.37
N LEU A 13 4.97 -3.78 9.56
CA LEU A 13 4.72 -3.94 8.14
C LEU A 13 4.07 -5.29 7.87
N ILE A 14 2.96 -5.26 7.13
CA ILE A 14 2.30 -6.46 6.62
C ILE A 14 2.42 -6.42 5.09
N LEU A 15 3.04 -7.46 4.53
CA LEU A 15 3.16 -7.65 3.08
C LEU A 15 2.01 -8.54 2.62
N ALA A 16 1.07 -7.95 1.89
CA ALA A 16 -0.11 -8.64 1.39
C ALA A 16 0.04 -8.94 -0.10
N GLY A 17 -0.09 -10.19 -0.46
CA GLY A 17 0.01 -10.67 -1.83
C GLY A 17 -0.42 -12.14 -1.92
N GLY A 18 -0.46 -12.68 -3.13
CA GLY A 18 -0.69 -14.09 -3.39
C GLY A 18 0.61 -14.90 -3.36
N PRO A 19 0.53 -16.23 -3.60
CA PRO A 19 1.71 -17.09 -3.65
C PRO A 19 2.76 -16.66 -4.68
N ASP A 20 2.33 -16.04 -5.78
CA ASP A 20 3.22 -15.55 -6.84
C ASP A 20 4.05 -14.34 -6.41
N ASP A 21 3.57 -13.58 -5.40
CA ASP A 21 4.25 -12.40 -4.87
C ASP A 21 5.29 -12.75 -3.79
N LYS A 22 5.44 -14.02 -3.42
CA LYS A 22 6.29 -14.47 -2.32
C LYS A 22 7.76 -14.11 -2.50
N ILE A 23 8.26 -14.15 -3.73
CA ILE A 23 9.66 -13.82 -4.05
C ILE A 23 9.91 -12.35 -3.74
N ASP A 24 9.04 -11.47 -4.23
CA ASP A 24 9.13 -10.03 -4.01
C ASP A 24 8.98 -9.69 -2.53
N ALA A 25 8.04 -10.34 -1.82
CA ALA A 25 7.88 -10.17 -0.38
C ALA A 25 9.15 -10.53 0.38
N THR A 26 9.80 -11.65 0.03
CA THR A 26 11.06 -12.09 0.66
C THR A 26 12.19 -11.10 0.39
N GLU A 27 12.28 -10.53 -0.82
CA GLU A 27 13.28 -9.52 -1.15
C GLU A 27 13.05 -8.22 -0.35
N ILE A 28 11.80 -7.82 -0.21
CA ILE A 28 11.42 -6.66 0.62
C ILE A 28 11.81 -6.91 2.08
N GLU A 29 11.48 -8.06 2.64
CA GLU A 29 11.83 -8.43 4.02
C GLU A 29 13.34 -8.34 4.26
N LYS A 30 14.14 -8.88 3.34
CA LYS A 30 15.62 -8.86 3.44
C LYS A 30 16.20 -7.46 3.28
N GLY A 31 15.60 -6.64 2.42
CA GLY A 31 16.05 -5.28 2.13
C GLY A 31 15.65 -4.25 3.20
N LEU A 32 14.65 -4.58 4.00
CA LEU A 32 14.13 -3.72 5.05
C LEU A 32 14.66 -4.21 6.41
N ASN A 33 15.48 -3.40 7.08
CA ASN A 33 15.83 -3.66 8.47
C ASN A 33 14.67 -3.29 9.41
N ILE A 34 13.50 -3.91 9.18
CA ILE A 34 12.28 -3.71 9.97
C ILE A 34 12.11 -4.93 10.88
N LYS A 35 12.06 -4.72 12.19
CA LYS A 35 11.96 -5.80 13.17
C LYS A 35 10.64 -6.57 13.14
N ASN A 36 9.58 -5.95 12.63
CA ASN A 36 8.22 -6.49 12.66
C ASN A 36 7.60 -6.50 11.25
N VAL A 37 8.06 -7.42 10.41
CA VAL A 37 7.47 -7.68 9.09
C VAL A 37 6.73 -9.01 9.12
N ILE A 38 5.53 -9.04 8.57
CA ILE A 38 4.72 -10.25 8.41
C ILE A 38 4.34 -10.36 6.94
N SER A 39 4.64 -11.49 6.29
CA SER A 39 4.16 -11.80 4.95
C SER A 39 2.90 -12.65 5.03
N LEU A 40 1.89 -12.28 4.24
CA LEU A 40 0.64 -13.02 4.09
C LEU A 40 0.61 -13.88 2.82
N CYS A 41 1.70 -13.90 2.03
CA CYS A 41 1.71 -14.53 0.70
C CYS A 41 1.47 -16.06 0.72
N ASP A 42 1.74 -16.72 1.84
CA ASP A 42 1.49 -18.16 2.02
C ASP A 42 0.13 -18.46 2.68
N LEU A 43 -0.63 -17.45 3.04
CA LEU A 43 -1.90 -17.62 3.75
C LEU A 43 -3.07 -17.65 2.78
N LYS A 44 -4.11 -18.42 3.16
CA LYS A 44 -5.41 -18.31 2.49
C LYS A 44 -6.00 -16.92 2.74
N LEU A 45 -6.74 -16.40 1.77
CA LEU A 45 -7.34 -15.07 1.87
C LEU A 45 -8.17 -14.89 3.15
N THR A 46 -8.93 -15.91 3.54
CA THR A 46 -9.72 -15.89 4.79
C THR A 46 -8.87 -15.71 6.04
N SER A 47 -7.65 -16.24 6.05
CA SER A 47 -6.70 -16.08 7.17
C SER A 47 -6.00 -14.71 7.16
N CYS A 48 -6.03 -14.00 6.03
CA CYS A 48 -5.48 -12.66 5.93
C CYS A 48 -6.41 -11.59 6.53
N LEU A 49 -7.72 -11.89 6.65
CA LEU A 49 -8.73 -10.90 7.03
C LEU A 49 -8.47 -10.26 8.39
N ASP A 50 -8.07 -11.06 9.39
CA ASP A 50 -7.77 -10.55 10.74
C ASP A 50 -6.60 -9.55 10.72
N TYR A 51 -5.56 -9.86 9.92
CA TYR A 51 -4.42 -8.95 9.75
C TYR A 51 -4.80 -7.65 9.05
N ILE A 52 -5.68 -7.73 8.05
CA ILE A 52 -6.16 -6.57 7.30
C ILE A 52 -7.03 -5.70 8.22
N GLN A 53 -7.95 -6.32 8.95
CA GLN A 53 -8.87 -5.63 9.86
C GLN A 53 -8.12 -4.83 10.94
N ASP A 54 -7.01 -5.35 11.45
CA ASP A 54 -6.19 -4.68 12.47
C ASP A 54 -5.23 -3.64 11.87
N GLY A 55 -5.20 -3.51 10.55
CA GLY A 55 -4.40 -2.53 9.85
C GLY A 55 -4.81 -1.09 10.17
N LYS A 56 -3.92 -0.15 9.86
CA LYS A 56 -4.19 1.28 10.01
C LYS A 56 -4.18 2.02 8.69
N LEU A 57 -3.43 1.52 7.74
CA LEU A 57 -3.22 2.13 6.44
C LEU A 57 -2.87 1.04 5.41
N TYR A 58 -3.41 1.15 4.22
CA TYR A 58 -3.03 0.33 3.07
C TYR A 58 -2.33 1.19 2.02
N ILE A 59 -1.29 0.64 1.42
CA ILE A 59 -0.60 1.23 0.27
C ILE A 59 -0.28 0.09 -0.70
N GLY A 60 -0.75 0.17 -1.92
CA GLY A 60 -0.49 -0.86 -2.91
C GLY A 60 -1.24 -0.66 -4.21
N ASN A 61 -1.20 -1.67 -5.04
CA ASN A 61 -1.88 -1.68 -6.34
C ASN A 61 -3.39 -1.90 -6.18
N ASP A 62 -4.12 -1.68 -7.28
CA ASP A 62 -5.54 -2.04 -7.41
C ASP A 62 -5.69 -3.57 -7.39
N THR A 63 -5.87 -4.11 -6.20
CA THR A 63 -6.03 -5.55 -5.93
C THR A 63 -7.13 -5.80 -4.92
N SER A 64 -7.54 -7.07 -4.75
CA SER A 64 -8.50 -7.45 -3.73
C SER A 64 -8.11 -6.99 -2.33
N PHE A 65 -6.82 -6.94 -1.99
CA PHE A 65 -6.35 -6.45 -0.70
C PHE A 65 -6.67 -4.97 -0.46
N MET A 66 -6.57 -4.13 -1.49
CA MET A 66 -6.97 -2.72 -1.40
C MET A 66 -8.46 -2.60 -1.09
N HIS A 67 -9.29 -3.35 -1.80
CA HIS A 67 -10.74 -3.31 -1.62
C HIS A 67 -11.16 -3.84 -0.26
N LEU A 68 -10.51 -4.91 0.23
CA LEU A 68 -10.74 -5.44 1.58
C LEU A 68 -10.33 -4.43 2.66
N ALA A 69 -9.16 -3.82 2.54
CA ALA A 69 -8.69 -2.80 3.48
C ALA A 69 -9.67 -1.63 3.55
N ALA A 70 -10.10 -1.11 2.40
CA ALA A 70 -11.11 -0.04 2.34
C ALA A 70 -12.45 -0.47 2.93
N GLY A 71 -12.88 -1.71 2.70
CA GLY A 71 -14.09 -2.29 3.27
C GLY A 71 -14.06 -2.39 4.80
N TYR A 72 -12.91 -2.59 5.39
CA TYR A 72 -12.69 -2.52 6.85
C TYR A 72 -12.50 -1.08 7.37
N GLY A 73 -12.62 -0.07 6.52
CA GLY A 73 -12.52 1.33 6.91
C GLY A 73 -11.08 1.86 6.97
N LEU A 74 -10.10 1.11 6.48
CA LEU A 74 -8.73 1.59 6.40
C LEU A 74 -8.60 2.63 5.28
N LYS A 75 -7.90 3.72 5.57
CA LYS A 75 -7.45 4.61 4.52
C LYS A 75 -6.50 3.85 3.58
N SER A 76 -6.87 3.79 2.31
CA SER A 76 -6.22 2.91 1.34
C SER A 76 -5.71 3.73 0.15
N TYR A 77 -4.40 3.80 0.01
CA TYR A 77 -3.75 4.43 -1.14
C TYR A 77 -3.55 3.39 -2.23
N GLY A 78 -4.35 3.50 -3.29
CA GLY A 78 -4.27 2.64 -4.48
C GLY A 78 -3.44 3.27 -5.58
N ILE A 79 -2.48 2.53 -6.11
CA ILE A 79 -1.63 2.98 -7.21
C ILE A 79 -2.26 2.53 -8.52
N PHE A 80 -2.64 3.51 -9.35
CA PHE A 80 -3.31 3.30 -10.62
C PHE A 80 -2.50 3.87 -11.77
N GLY A 81 -1.95 3.01 -12.60
CA GLY A 81 -1.17 3.41 -13.79
C GLY A 81 -1.72 2.82 -15.09
N ASP A 82 -2.39 1.69 -15.00
CA ASP A 82 -2.92 0.92 -16.14
C ASP A 82 -4.28 0.29 -15.88
N THR A 83 -4.88 0.58 -14.73
CA THR A 83 -6.29 0.30 -14.44
C THR A 83 -7.04 1.61 -14.18
N PRO A 84 -8.33 1.70 -14.54
CA PRO A 84 -9.09 2.93 -14.35
C PRO A 84 -9.17 3.33 -12.87
N ASN A 85 -8.70 4.52 -12.53
CA ASN A 85 -8.83 5.06 -11.17
C ASN A 85 -10.31 5.29 -10.77
N LEU A 86 -11.23 5.22 -11.71
CA LEU A 86 -12.66 5.19 -11.45
C LEU A 86 -13.07 4.01 -10.54
N TYR A 87 -12.31 2.91 -10.55
CA TYR A 87 -12.56 1.77 -9.67
C TYR A 87 -12.34 2.08 -8.18
N ALA A 88 -11.72 3.20 -7.87
CA ALA A 88 -11.59 3.72 -6.51
C ALA A 88 -12.80 4.55 -6.04
N SER A 89 -13.68 4.98 -6.95
CA SER A 89 -14.68 6.02 -6.69
C SER A 89 -15.86 5.59 -5.82
N TYR A 90 -16.03 4.30 -5.59
CA TYR A 90 -17.15 3.78 -4.79
C TYR A 90 -16.92 3.92 -3.27
N SER A 91 -15.71 4.17 -2.83
CA SER A 91 -15.35 4.23 -1.41
C SER A 91 -14.54 5.50 -1.11
N GLU A 92 -14.97 6.25 -0.10
CA GLU A 92 -14.21 7.40 0.42
C GLU A 92 -12.90 7.00 1.10
N ASN A 93 -12.74 5.73 1.45
CA ASN A 93 -11.51 5.20 2.04
C ASN A 93 -10.41 4.96 1.01
N ILE A 94 -10.72 4.91 -0.30
CA ILE A 94 -9.73 4.69 -1.34
C ILE A 94 -9.27 6.03 -1.93
N HIS A 95 -7.97 6.26 -1.87
CA HIS A 95 -7.30 7.43 -2.42
C HIS A 95 -6.42 6.98 -3.59
N ALA A 96 -6.86 7.27 -4.81
CA ALA A 96 -6.14 6.88 -6.02
C ALA A 96 -4.90 7.76 -6.20
N ILE A 97 -3.74 7.12 -6.34
CA ILE A 97 -2.49 7.75 -6.78
C ILE A 97 -2.33 7.43 -8.26
N ILE A 98 -2.39 8.45 -9.09
CA ILE A 98 -2.18 8.37 -10.53
C ILE A 98 -0.94 9.17 -10.93
N PRO A 99 -0.36 8.98 -12.13
CA PRO A 99 0.80 9.75 -12.57
C PRO A 99 0.53 11.27 -12.54
N GLU A 100 1.54 12.03 -12.17
CA GLU A 100 1.46 13.49 -12.16
C GLU A 100 1.05 14.04 -13.53
N GLY A 101 0.17 15.03 -13.53
CA GLY A 101 -0.36 15.65 -14.75
C GLY A 101 -1.49 14.88 -15.44
N TYR A 102 -1.81 13.68 -14.99
CA TYR A 102 -2.96 12.94 -15.49
C TYR A 102 -4.23 13.36 -14.73
N LYS A 103 -5.34 13.48 -15.44
CA LYS A 103 -6.66 13.68 -14.83
C LYS A 103 -7.34 12.37 -14.49
N PHE A 104 -7.08 11.34 -15.29
CA PHE A 104 -7.57 9.98 -15.13
C PHE A 104 -6.63 9.00 -15.83
N VAL A 105 -6.71 7.75 -15.45
CA VAL A 105 -6.03 6.61 -16.10
C VAL A 105 -7.04 5.58 -16.58
N THR A 106 -6.67 4.84 -17.60
CA THR A 106 -7.46 3.77 -18.22
C THR A 106 -6.56 2.56 -18.45
N HIS A 107 -7.14 1.45 -18.91
CA HIS A 107 -6.37 0.26 -19.30
C HIS A 107 -5.35 0.52 -20.42
N GLN A 108 -5.54 1.57 -21.24
CA GLN A 108 -4.60 1.93 -22.29
C GLN A 108 -3.52 2.92 -21.85
N SER A 109 -3.61 3.46 -20.65
CA SER A 109 -2.66 4.49 -20.17
C SER A 109 -1.23 3.95 -20.05
N LYS A 110 -1.07 2.69 -19.63
CA LYS A 110 0.23 2.01 -19.47
C LYS A 110 1.27 2.93 -18.80
N ALA A 111 0.88 3.55 -17.71
CA ALA A 111 1.60 4.65 -17.11
C ALA A 111 2.08 4.34 -15.67
N MET A 112 2.15 3.05 -15.30
CA MET A 112 2.63 2.64 -13.99
C MET A 112 4.07 3.09 -13.74
N ASP A 113 4.92 3.05 -14.75
CA ASP A 113 6.31 3.50 -14.72
C ASP A 113 6.50 5.00 -14.51
N LYS A 114 5.44 5.79 -14.69
CA LYS A 114 5.42 7.24 -14.46
C LYS A 114 5.08 7.63 -13.02
N ILE A 115 4.68 6.67 -12.20
CA ILE A 115 4.40 6.90 -10.78
C ILE A 115 5.70 6.69 -10.00
N THR A 116 6.30 7.78 -9.56
CA THR A 116 7.56 7.74 -8.82
C THR A 116 7.35 7.39 -7.35
N VAL A 117 8.39 6.82 -6.73
CA VAL A 117 8.42 6.56 -5.28
C VAL A 117 8.20 7.84 -4.48
N GLU A 118 8.78 8.96 -4.94
CA GLU A 118 8.61 10.27 -4.30
C GLU A 118 7.16 10.73 -4.36
N HIS A 119 6.49 10.57 -5.50
CA HIS A 119 5.08 10.92 -5.64
C HIS A 119 4.20 10.14 -4.67
N VAL A 120 4.40 8.81 -4.57
CA VAL A 120 3.68 7.99 -3.59
C VAL A 120 4.00 8.44 -2.15
N PHE A 121 5.28 8.65 -1.83
CA PHE A 121 5.70 9.08 -0.49
C PHE A 121 5.02 10.39 -0.07
N ASN A 122 5.00 11.40 -0.94
CA ASN A 122 4.40 12.70 -0.67
C ASN A 122 2.89 12.61 -0.40
N ASN A 123 2.20 11.66 -1.05
CA ASN A 123 0.77 11.42 -0.82
C ASN A 123 0.51 10.78 0.56
N VAL A 124 1.37 9.88 1.03
CA VAL A 124 1.11 9.06 2.21
C VAL A 124 1.74 9.61 3.50
N GLU A 125 2.82 10.40 3.41
CA GLU A 125 3.61 10.83 4.57
C GLU A 125 2.76 11.59 5.61
N LYS A 126 1.79 12.37 5.15
CA LYS A 126 0.91 13.12 6.07
C LYS A 126 0.18 12.19 7.03
N ASP A 127 -0.39 11.11 6.50
CA ASP A 127 -1.13 10.16 7.33
C ASP A 127 -0.23 9.35 8.24
N PHE A 128 1.00 9.09 7.82
CA PHE A 128 1.98 8.46 8.69
C PHE A 128 2.26 9.29 9.95
N LYS A 129 2.33 10.62 9.82
CA LYS A 129 2.50 11.52 10.97
C LYS A 129 1.34 11.43 11.95
N ASP A 130 0.13 11.24 11.43
CA ASP A 130 -1.09 11.22 12.24
C ASP A 130 -1.32 9.83 12.87
N LEU A 131 -0.88 8.77 12.23
CA LEU A 131 -1.17 7.38 12.62
C LEU A 131 -0.05 6.70 13.41
N PHE A 132 1.20 7.13 13.24
CA PHE A 132 2.36 6.43 13.80
C PHE A 132 3.26 7.37 14.59
N ASN A 133 3.80 6.85 15.69
CA ASN A 133 4.73 7.59 16.52
C ASN A 133 6.07 7.76 15.80
N LEU A 134 6.70 8.91 15.98
CA LEU A 134 8.09 9.11 15.60
C LEU A 134 8.99 8.20 16.43
N LYS A 135 9.99 7.60 15.80
CA LYS A 135 11.03 6.88 16.52
C LYS A 135 11.80 7.86 17.42
N THR A 136 11.89 7.52 18.69
CA THR A 136 12.82 8.19 19.61
C THR A 136 14.27 7.93 19.15
N GLN A 137 15.01 9.01 19.02
CA GLN A 137 16.44 8.93 18.69
C GLN A 137 17.23 8.29 19.80
#